data_22d690c90d080a6e070f7665667f2700
#
_entry.id   22d690c90d080a6e070f7665667f2700
#
_cell.length_a   1.000
_cell.length_b   1.000
_cell.length_c   1.000
_cell.angle_alpha   90.00
_cell.angle_beta   90.00
_cell.angle_gamma   90.00
#
_symmetry.space_group_name_H-M   'P 1'
#
loop_
_entity.id
_entity.type
_entity.pdbx_description
1 polymer ?
#
loop_
_entity_poly.entity_id
_entity_poly.type
_entity_poly.pdbx_seq_one_letter_code
_entity_poly.pdbx_strand_id
1 'polypeptide(L)'
;YVVMGGLGKNLLWTSLIPSLCEKDEVDKISVMTPWPFLFNSNERIETVEALTDFRYYPSLTKYDNIIYHEPYFSNYIKSEKMHILDDWAMGYNIEPVIPKPYINIKQPYKYELSEPITKPYCVVQVNGGSLQTGENKINPRDYRLDLVQTLIHRIRHQMDLDVVCFRYDKE
;
A
#
# COMPACT_ATOMS: atom_id res chain seq x y z
N TYR A 1 -3.26 -14.92 -7.69
CA TYR A 1 -3.93 -13.63 -7.67
C TYR A 1 -3.04 -12.54 -8.23
N VAL A 2 -3.60 -11.65 -9.04
CA VAL A 2 -2.89 -10.46 -9.55
C VAL A 2 -3.36 -9.23 -8.78
N VAL A 3 -2.42 -8.51 -8.15
CA VAL A 3 -2.70 -7.34 -7.32
C VAL A 3 -1.94 -6.15 -7.87
N MET A 4 -2.66 -5.24 -8.51
CA MET A 4 -2.08 -4.04 -9.13
C MET A 4 -2.22 -2.79 -8.26
N GLY A 5 -1.57 -1.72 -8.68
CA GLY A 5 -1.69 -0.39 -8.07
C GLY A 5 -0.61 -0.04 -7.08
N GLY A 6 -0.85 1.02 -6.30
CA GLY A 6 0.12 1.58 -5.38
C GLY A 6 0.39 0.73 -4.12
N LEU A 7 1.45 1.08 -3.40
CA LEU A 7 1.90 0.38 -2.20
C LEU A 7 0.79 0.21 -1.15
N GLY A 8 0.08 1.29 -0.80
CA GLY A 8 -0.97 1.25 0.22
C GLY A 8 -2.14 0.34 -0.15
N LYS A 9 -2.51 0.30 -1.43
CA LYS A 9 -3.52 -0.60 -1.95
C LYS A 9 -3.09 -2.07 -1.81
N ASN A 10 -1.86 -2.40 -2.20
CA ASN A 10 -1.31 -3.74 -2.04
C ASN A 10 -1.18 -4.14 -0.57
N LEU A 11 -0.80 -3.21 0.30
CA LEU A 11 -0.75 -3.46 1.75
C LEU A 11 -2.15 -3.79 2.31
N LEU A 12 -3.19 -3.05 1.94
CA LEU A 12 -4.56 -3.36 2.33
C LEU A 12 -5.02 -4.72 1.81
N TRP A 13 -4.65 -5.08 0.58
CA TRP A 13 -4.99 -6.36 -0.01
C TRP A 13 -4.48 -7.56 0.80
N THR A 14 -3.36 -7.41 1.52
CA THR A 14 -2.85 -8.49 2.41
C THR A 14 -3.86 -8.91 3.47
N SER A 15 -4.82 -8.06 3.82
CA SER A 15 -5.90 -8.39 4.77
C SER A 15 -6.83 -9.48 4.24
N LEU A 16 -6.89 -9.70 2.93
CA LEU A 16 -7.77 -10.68 2.29
C LEU A 16 -7.17 -12.09 2.28
N ILE A 17 -5.86 -12.22 2.42
CA ILE A 17 -5.15 -13.49 2.26
C ILE A 17 -5.77 -14.64 3.07
N PRO A 18 -6.10 -14.48 4.37
CA PRO A 18 -6.72 -15.56 5.13
C PRO A 18 -8.03 -16.05 4.51
N SER A 19 -8.93 -15.12 4.18
CA SER A 19 -10.24 -15.46 3.62
C SER A 19 -10.15 -16.03 2.21
N LEU A 20 -9.14 -15.63 1.42
CA LEU A 20 -8.90 -16.21 0.10
C LEU A 20 -8.40 -17.65 0.21
N CYS A 21 -7.50 -17.95 1.15
CA CYS A 21 -7.07 -19.32 1.42
C CYS A 21 -8.23 -20.21 1.87
N GLU A 22 -9.09 -19.71 2.75
CA GLU A 22 -10.28 -20.43 3.20
C GLU A 22 -11.26 -20.71 2.06
N LYS A 23 -11.54 -19.70 1.25
CA LYS A 23 -12.42 -19.83 0.08
C LYS A 23 -11.93 -20.86 -0.92
N ASP A 24 -10.64 -20.83 -1.24
CA ASP A 24 -10.04 -21.71 -2.23
C ASP A 24 -9.66 -23.07 -1.65
N GLU A 25 -9.91 -23.30 -0.34
CA GLU A 25 -9.58 -24.53 0.40
C GLU A 25 -8.09 -24.91 0.28
N VAL A 26 -7.21 -23.91 0.37
CA VAL A 26 -5.76 -24.06 0.25
C VAL A 26 -5.03 -23.42 1.43
N ASP A 27 -3.86 -23.96 1.75
CA ASP A 27 -3.01 -23.38 2.80
C ASP A 27 -2.31 -22.11 2.31
N LYS A 28 -2.00 -22.03 1.03
CA LYS A 28 -1.21 -20.96 0.43
C LYS A 28 -1.74 -20.58 -0.96
N ILE A 29 -1.54 -19.29 -1.27
CA ILE A 29 -1.86 -18.72 -2.57
C ILE A 29 -0.63 -18.08 -3.22
N SER A 30 -0.62 -17.96 -4.53
CA SER A 30 0.42 -17.26 -5.28
C SER A 30 -0.03 -15.85 -5.65
N VAL A 31 0.88 -14.88 -5.57
CA VAL A 31 0.59 -13.47 -5.82
C VAL A 31 1.54 -12.88 -6.84
N MET A 32 1.00 -12.18 -7.81
CA MET A 32 1.74 -11.34 -8.76
C MET A 32 1.44 -9.87 -8.46
N THR A 33 2.48 -9.07 -8.23
CA THR A 33 2.34 -7.70 -7.73
C THR A 33 3.53 -6.82 -8.13
N PRO A 34 3.35 -5.49 -8.28
CA PRO A 34 4.46 -4.54 -8.39
C PRO A 34 5.24 -4.36 -7.08
N TRP A 35 4.75 -4.91 -5.95
CA TRP A 35 5.34 -4.75 -4.62
C TRP A 35 5.64 -6.09 -3.93
N PRO A 36 6.51 -6.96 -4.50
CA PRO A 36 6.75 -8.33 -3.99
C PRO A 36 7.16 -8.38 -2.52
N PHE A 37 7.92 -7.40 -2.06
CA PHE A 37 8.45 -7.37 -0.68
C PHE A 37 7.36 -7.35 0.40
N LEU A 38 6.14 -6.87 0.08
CA LEU A 38 5.02 -6.91 1.02
C LEU A 38 4.54 -8.33 1.33
N PHE A 39 4.79 -9.26 0.42
CA PHE A 39 4.23 -10.61 0.45
C PHE A 39 5.26 -11.68 0.80
N ASN A 40 6.55 -11.42 0.58
CA ASN A 40 7.64 -12.41 0.73
C ASN A 40 7.75 -13.06 2.12
N SER A 41 7.22 -12.44 3.15
CA SER A 41 7.31 -12.95 4.54
C SER A 41 6.00 -13.53 5.06
N ASN A 42 4.96 -13.58 4.24
CA ASN A 42 3.67 -14.10 4.63
C ASN A 42 3.67 -15.63 4.43
N GLU A 43 3.45 -16.36 5.51
CA GLU A 43 3.46 -17.83 5.52
C GLU A 43 2.36 -18.48 4.65
N ARG A 44 1.29 -17.72 4.37
CA ARG A 44 0.18 -18.14 3.50
C ARG A 44 0.43 -17.81 2.02
N ILE A 45 1.61 -17.30 1.68
CA ILE A 45 2.02 -17.06 0.31
C ILE A 45 3.01 -18.13 -0.12
N GLU A 46 2.71 -18.81 -1.21
CA GLU A 46 3.57 -19.84 -1.80
C GLU A 46 4.64 -19.20 -2.70
N THR A 47 4.19 -18.40 -3.67
CA THR A 47 5.07 -17.69 -4.59
C THR A 47 4.66 -16.24 -4.72
N VAL A 48 5.68 -15.37 -4.88
CA VAL A 48 5.48 -13.97 -5.20
C VAL A 48 6.22 -13.67 -6.50
N GLU A 49 5.48 -13.21 -7.50
CA GLU A 49 6.07 -12.75 -8.74
C GLU A 49 5.99 -11.24 -8.88
N ALA A 50 7.09 -10.64 -9.35
CA ALA A 50 7.09 -9.22 -9.68
C ALA A 50 6.28 -8.97 -10.95
N LEU A 51 5.29 -8.11 -10.87
CA LEU A 51 4.54 -7.66 -12.03
C LEU A 51 5.38 -6.66 -12.81
N THR A 52 6.02 -7.16 -13.88
CA THR A 52 6.77 -6.35 -14.83
C THR A 52 6.26 -6.63 -16.23
N ASP A 53 6.40 -5.67 -17.14
CA ASP A 53 5.91 -5.78 -18.51
C ASP A 53 6.45 -7.02 -19.24
N PHE A 54 7.69 -7.42 -18.91
CA PHE A 54 8.34 -8.58 -19.55
C PHE A 54 7.94 -9.94 -18.94
N ARG A 55 7.46 -9.96 -17.71
CA ARG A 55 7.13 -11.20 -16.98
C ARG A 55 5.64 -11.52 -16.95
N TYR A 56 4.81 -10.55 -17.29
CA TYR A 56 3.36 -10.72 -17.20
C TYR A 56 2.86 -11.90 -18.03
N TYR A 57 3.15 -11.92 -19.32
CA TYR A 57 2.69 -12.98 -20.20
C TYR A 57 3.27 -14.37 -19.90
N PRO A 58 4.58 -14.55 -19.70
CA PRO A 58 5.12 -15.86 -19.34
C PRO A 58 4.58 -16.38 -18.00
N SER A 59 4.30 -15.51 -17.04
CA SER A 59 3.74 -15.92 -15.75
C SER A 59 2.29 -16.37 -15.88
N LEU A 60 1.50 -15.77 -16.76
CA LEU A 60 0.12 -16.19 -17.01
C LEU A 60 0.00 -17.64 -17.50
N THR A 61 1.01 -18.15 -18.19
CA THR A 61 1.00 -19.53 -18.71
C THR A 61 1.38 -20.59 -17.68
N LYS A 62 1.83 -20.19 -16.50
CA LYS A 62 2.25 -21.10 -15.41
C LYS A 62 1.10 -21.54 -14.51
N TYR A 63 0.00 -20.81 -14.53
CA TYR A 63 -1.10 -21.00 -13.60
C TYR A 63 -2.37 -21.39 -14.33
N ASP A 64 -3.08 -22.36 -13.77
CA ASP A 64 -4.36 -22.82 -14.31
C ASP A 64 -5.48 -21.80 -14.10
N ASN A 65 -5.40 -21.05 -13.00
CA ASN A 65 -6.35 -20.01 -12.64
C ASN A 65 -5.65 -18.70 -12.35
N ILE A 66 -6.09 -17.64 -13.01
CA ILE A 66 -5.62 -16.27 -12.76
C ILE A 66 -6.81 -15.43 -12.32
N ILE A 67 -6.75 -14.98 -11.09
CA ILE A 67 -7.81 -14.18 -10.49
C ILE A 67 -7.34 -12.73 -10.37
N TYR A 68 -8.07 -11.85 -11.02
CA TYR A 68 -7.83 -10.42 -11.01
C TYR A 68 -9.13 -9.66 -10.81
N HIS A 69 -9.17 -8.79 -9.82
CA HIS A 69 -10.25 -7.84 -9.61
C HIS A 69 -9.69 -6.47 -9.28
N GLU A 70 -10.04 -5.47 -10.07
CA GLU A 70 -9.57 -4.10 -9.91
C GLU A 70 -10.72 -3.19 -9.43
N PRO A 71 -10.75 -2.80 -8.15
CA PRO A 71 -11.81 -1.99 -7.57
C PRO A 71 -12.04 -0.65 -8.28
N TYR A 72 -11.00 -0.07 -8.86
CA TYR A 72 -11.13 1.20 -9.58
C TYR A 72 -11.93 1.10 -10.89
N PHE A 73 -12.17 -0.11 -11.37
CA PHE A 73 -13.04 -0.34 -12.55
C PHE A 73 -14.39 -0.95 -12.19
N SER A 74 -14.69 -1.10 -10.90
CA SER A 74 -15.88 -1.77 -10.38
C SER A 74 -16.75 -0.84 -9.52
N ASN A 75 -17.42 -1.40 -8.52
CA ASN A 75 -18.39 -0.69 -7.70
C ASN A 75 -17.77 0.32 -6.73
N TYR A 76 -16.52 0.14 -6.33
CA TYR A 76 -15.82 1.05 -5.42
C TYR A 76 -15.82 2.49 -5.96
N ILE A 77 -15.49 2.68 -7.23
CA ILE A 77 -15.44 4.01 -7.84
C ILE A 77 -16.84 4.62 -8.04
N LYS A 78 -17.87 3.78 -8.12
CA LYS A 78 -19.26 4.21 -8.33
C LYS A 78 -19.99 4.51 -7.03
N SER A 79 -19.44 4.11 -5.90
CA SER A 79 -20.08 4.24 -4.59
C SER A 79 -19.20 5.06 -3.65
N GLU A 80 -19.70 6.23 -3.23
CA GLU A 80 -19.00 7.10 -2.26
C GLU A 80 -18.84 6.47 -0.86
N LYS A 81 -19.56 5.39 -0.58
CA LYS A 81 -19.62 4.76 0.75
C LYS A 81 -18.96 3.39 0.82
N MET A 82 -18.57 2.82 -0.31
CA MET A 82 -17.97 1.49 -0.33
C MET A 82 -16.47 1.57 0.00
N HIS A 83 -16.02 0.76 0.96
CA HIS A 83 -14.59 0.61 1.20
C HIS A 83 -13.95 -0.30 0.14
N ILE A 84 -12.70 -0.05 -0.21
CA ILE A 84 -11.98 -0.83 -1.25
C ILE A 84 -11.89 -2.32 -0.92
N LEU A 85 -11.81 -2.69 0.37
CA LEU A 85 -11.82 -4.09 0.80
C LEU A 85 -13.16 -4.76 0.56
N ASP A 86 -14.28 -4.03 0.69
CA ASP A 86 -15.62 -4.57 0.44
C ASP A 86 -15.81 -4.88 -1.03
N ASP A 87 -15.28 -4.02 -1.91
CA ASP A 87 -15.32 -4.25 -3.35
C ASP A 87 -14.50 -5.51 -3.74
N TRP A 88 -13.31 -5.66 -3.16
CA TRP A 88 -12.53 -6.89 -3.36
C TRP A 88 -13.24 -8.12 -2.81
N ALA A 89 -13.82 -8.01 -1.60
CA ALA A 89 -14.55 -9.13 -1.00
C ALA A 89 -15.70 -9.57 -1.91
N MET A 90 -16.48 -8.63 -2.45
CA MET A 90 -17.53 -8.92 -3.42
C MET A 90 -16.96 -9.53 -4.71
N GLY A 91 -15.90 -8.94 -5.27
CA GLY A 91 -15.27 -9.42 -6.51
C GLY A 91 -14.66 -10.81 -6.39
N TYR A 92 -14.18 -11.16 -5.21
CA TYR A 92 -13.62 -12.49 -4.93
C TYR A 92 -14.66 -13.45 -4.34
N ASN A 93 -15.89 -13.01 -4.10
CA ASN A 93 -16.95 -13.80 -3.48
C ASN A 93 -16.53 -14.37 -2.10
N ILE A 94 -16.04 -13.50 -1.24
CA ILE A 94 -15.73 -13.75 0.17
C ILE A 94 -16.52 -12.79 1.07
N GLU A 95 -16.64 -13.13 2.35
CA GLU A 95 -17.26 -12.24 3.34
C GLU A 95 -16.45 -10.95 3.52
N PRO A 96 -17.09 -9.84 3.92
CA PRO A 96 -16.42 -8.58 4.22
C PRO A 96 -15.29 -8.77 5.24
N VAL A 97 -14.13 -8.17 4.95
CA VAL A 97 -12.92 -8.33 5.75
C VAL A 97 -12.61 -7.04 6.51
N ILE A 98 -12.36 -7.17 7.82
CA ILE A 98 -11.86 -6.05 8.62
C ILE A 98 -10.43 -5.71 8.19
N PRO A 99 -10.09 -4.44 7.95
CA PRO A 99 -8.73 -4.04 7.60
C PRO A 99 -7.72 -4.47 8.66
N LYS A 100 -6.92 -5.46 8.33
CA LYS A 100 -5.82 -5.95 9.17
C LYS A 100 -4.61 -6.23 8.28
N PRO A 101 -3.97 -5.19 7.73
CA PRO A 101 -2.84 -5.37 6.84
C PRO A 101 -1.72 -6.15 7.53
N TYR A 102 -1.18 -7.11 6.81
CA TYR A 102 -0.04 -7.88 7.27
C TYR A 102 1.23 -7.36 6.61
N ILE A 103 2.18 -6.96 7.43
CA ILE A 103 3.54 -6.66 6.98
C ILE A 103 4.53 -7.21 8.00
N ASN A 104 5.47 -8.02 7.54
CA ASN A 104 6.57 -8.50 8.35
C ASN A 104 7.85 -7.73 7.97
N ILE A 105 8.20 -6.76 8.77
CA ILE A 105 9.44 -6.01 8.62
C ILE A 105 10.52 -6.73 9.43
N LYS A 106 11.29 -7.60 8.76
CA LYS A 106 12.37 -8.37 9.41
C LYS A 106 13.48 -7.49 9.94
N GLN A 107 13.73 -6.35 9.33
CA GLN A 107 14.70 -5.34 9.77
C GLN A 107 14.08 -3.96 9.60
N PRO A 108 13.69 -3.28 10.68
CA PRO A 108 13.28 -1.89 10.57
C PRO A 108 14.48 -1.07 10.10
N TYR A 109 14.27 -0.26 9.06
CA TYR A 109 15.25 0.74 8.67
C TYR A 109 15.45 1.71 9.84
N LYS A 110 16.68 1.83 10.29
CA LYS A 110 17.06 2.89 11.23
C LYS A 110 17.33 4.14 10.42
N TYR A 111 16.45 5.12 10.53
CA TYR A 111 16.73 6.45 10.01
C TYR A 111 17.49 7.24 11.07
N GLU A 112 18.59 7.84 10.68
CA GLU A 112 19.25 8.84 11.52
C GLU A 112 18.41 10.13 11.42
N LEU A 113 17.85 10.54 12.53
CA LEU A 113 17.19 11.82 12.62
C LEU A 113 18.23 12.92 12.77
N SER A 114 18.05 14.05 12.10
CA SER A 114 18.94 15.21 12.22
C SER A 114 18.96 15.78 13.64
N GLU A 115 17.89 15.58 14.39
CA GLU A 115 17.74 15.98 15.79
C GLU A 115 17.07 14.87 16.60
N PRO A 116 17.45 14.67 17.88
CA PRO A 116 16.79 13.67 18.72
C PRO A 116 15.35 14.06 19.02
N ILE A 117 14.46 13.08 19.03
CA ILE A 117 13.07 13.28 19.49
C ILE A 117 13.10 13.33 21.02
N THR A 118 12.67 14.42 21.58
CA THR A 118 12.67 14.66 23.05
C THR A 118 11.28 14.67 23.67
N LYS A 119 10.22 14.75 22.84
CA LYS A 119 8.81 14.83 23.24
C LYS A 119 7.99 13.81 22.49
N PRO A 120 6.73 13.57 22.87
CA PRO A 120 5.79 12.89 22.01
C PRO A 120 5.78 13.52 20.62
N TYR A 121 5.67 12.71 19.59
CA TYR A 121 5.83 13.20 18.21
C TYR A 121 4.68 12.79 17.31
N CYS A 122 4.49 13.55 16.25
CA CYS A 122 3.67 13.14 15.12
C CYS A 122 4.51 13.01 13.84
N VAL A 123 4.05 12.16 12.96
CA VAL A 123 4.70 11.94 11.65
C VAL A 123 3.89 12.62 10.57
N VAL A 124 4.55 13.43 9.75
CA VAL A 124 3.94 14.10 8.60
C VAL A 124 4.63 13.63 7.32
N GLN A 125 3.86 12.99 6.46
CA GLN A 125 4.30 12.67 5.11
C GLN A 125 3.85 13.78 4.16
N VAL A 126 4.80 14.47 3.56
CA VAL A 126 4.55 15.65 2.72
C VAL A 126 4.17 15.29 1.30
N ASN A 127 4.73 14.20 0.79
CA ASN A 127 4.56 13.77 -0.58
C ASN A 127 3.65 12.55 -0.63
N GLY A 128 2.62 12.61 -1.45
CA GLY A 128 1.69 11.50 -1.65
C GLY A 128 1.74 10.97 -3.07
N GLY A 129 2.25 9.76 -3.27
CA GLY A 129 2.16 9.09 -4.54
C GLY A 129 3.47 8.61 -5.13
N SER A 130 3.38 7.99 -6.31
CA SER A 130 4.53 7.49 -7.05
C SER A 130 5.43 8.64 -7.49
N LEU A 131 6.74 8.41 -7.44
CA LEU A 131 7.73 9.25 -8.11
C LEU A 131 7.37 9.32 -9.61
N GLN A 132 6.65 10.36 -10.02
CA GLN A 132 6.50 10.66 -11.44
C GLN A 132 7.78 11.36 -11.86
N THR A 133 8.64 10.61 -12.54
CA THR A 133 9.77 11.15 -13.26
C THR A 133 9.26 11.99 -14.43
N GLY A 134 9.27 13.30 -14.29
CA GLY A 134 8.91 14.26 -15.33
C GLY A 134 9.03 15.66 -14.80
N GLU A 135 9.80 16.46 -15.48
CA GLU A 135 9.95 17.88 -15.18
C GLU A 135 8.57 18.54 -15.14
N ASN A 136 8.28 19.25 -14.06
CA ASN A 136 7.11 20.12 -13.87
C ASN A 136 5.73 19.48 -13.63
N LYS A 137 5.60 18.23 -13.21
CA LYS A 137 4.30 17.71 -12.75
C LYS A 137 4.17 17.86 -11.24
N ILE A 138 3.36 18.82 -10.82
CA ILE A 138 2.85 18.90 -9.44
C ILE A 138 1.96 17.67 -9.26
N ASN A 139 2.37 16.76 -8.37
CA ASN A 139 1.49 15.65 -7.99
C ASN A 139 0.31 16.25 -7.18
N PRO A 140 -0.94 16.05 -7.59
CA PRO A 140 -2.09 16.61 -6.87
C PRO A 140 -2.23 16.07 -5.43
N ARG A 141 -1.46 15.03 -5.08
CA ARG A 141 -1.38 14.48 -3.72
C ARG A 141 -0.25 15.10 -2.88
N ASP A 142 0.59 15.96 -3.47
CA ASP A 142 1.62 16.66 -2.71
C ASP A 142 1.00 17.91 -2.07
N TYR A 143 1.27 18.08 -0.78
CA TYR A 143 0.87 19.29 -0.11
C TYR A 143 1.77 20.45 -0.52
N ARG A 144 1.18 21.62 -0.64
CA ARG A 144 1.95 22.85 -0.82
C ARG A 144 2.86 23.08 0.38
N LEU A 145 4.11 23.44 0.13
CA LEU A 145 5.14 23.57 1.15
C LEU A 145 4.77 24.61 2.24
N ASP A 146 4.14 25.71 1.85
CA ASP A 146 3.67 26.74 2.78
C ASP A 146 2.60 26.23 3.76
N LEU A 147 1.69 25.38 3.27
CA LEU A 147 0.68 24.74 4.12
C LEU A 147 1.30 23.73 5.08
N VAL A 148 2.29 22.96 4.60
CA VAL A 148 3.03 22.01 5.44
C VAL A 148 3.78 22.75 6.55
N GLN A 149 4.48 23.83 6.23
CA GLN A 149 5.18 24.65 7.19
C GLN A 149 4.22 25.23 8.24
N THR A 150 3.06 25.72 7.80
CA THR A 150 2.01 26.21 8.70
C THR A 150 1.49 25.11 9.63
N LEU A 151 1.25 23.91 9.09
CA LEU A 151 0.81 22.74 9.86
C LEU A 151 1.85 22.34 10.91
N ILE A 152 3.12 22.22 10.53
CA ILE A 152 4.23 21.88 11.43
C ILE A 152 4.33 22.92 12.56
N HIS A 153 4.25 24.20 12.20
CA HIS A 153 4.28 25.28 13.19
C HIS A 153 3.14 25.15 14.21
N ARG A 154 1.91 24.90 13.75
CA ARG A 154 0.76 24.70 14.64
C ARG A 154 0.92 23.48 15.53
N ILE A 155 1.35 22.35 14.99
CA ILE A 155 1.56 21.13 15.79
C ILE A 155 2.58 21.39 16.90
N ARG A 156 3.72 21.98 16.56
CA ARG A 156 4.77 22.27 17.55
C ARG A 156 4.32 23.26 18.63
N HIS A 157 3.63 24.32 18.26
CA HIS A 157 3.29 25.40 19.19
C HIS A 157 1.96 25.22 19.93
N GLN A 158 0.98 24.55 19.34
CA GLN A 158 -0.34 24.37 19.94
C GLN A 158 -0.50 23.03 20.64
N MET A 159 0.21 21.99 20.16
CA MET A 159 0.10 20.64 20.69
C MET A 159 1.33 20.20 21.49
N ASP A 160 2.39 20.98 21.51
CA ASP A 160 3.68 20.66 22.16
C ASP A 160 4.27 19.31 21.73
N LEU A 161 4.16 19.00 20.44
CA LEU A 161 4.68 17.75 19.84
C LEU A 161 5.90 18.03 18.97
N ASP A 162 6.84 17.08 18.95
CA ASP A 162 7.85 17.05 17.90
C ASP A 162 7.22 16.60 16.58
N VAL A 163 7.78 17.02 15.45
CA VAL A 163 7.28 16.66 14.12
C VAL A 163 8.39 16.00 13.32
N VAL A 164 8.15 14.76 12.92
CA VAL A 164 9.00 14.02 11.99
C VAL A 164 8.40 14.12 10.60
N CYS A 165 9.13 14.72 9.66
CA CYS A 165 8.70 14.84 8.28
C CYS A 165 9.39 13.80 7.41
N PHE A 166 8.59 13.01 6.66
CA PHE A 166 9.09 12.21 5.56
C PHE A 166 8.92 12.97 4.26
N ARG A 167 10.04 13.24 3.61
CA ARG A 167 10.07 13.86 2.28
C ARG A 167 10.96 13.01 1.37
N TYR A 168 10.48 12.74 0.18
CA TYR A 168 11.33 12.20 -0.87
C TYR A 168 12.02 13.39 -1.54
N ASP A 169 13.32 13.54 -1.28
CA ASP A 169 14.10 14.48 -2.05
C ASP A 169 14.29 13.89 -3.45
N LYS A 170 13.97 14.71 -4.44
CA LYS A 170 14.35 14.41 -5.81
C LYS A 170 15.83 14.73 -5.92
N GLU A 171 16.67 13.70 -6.07
CA GLU A 171 18.00 13.88 -6.58
C GLU A 171 17.97 14.32 -8.04
#